data_e00cd6f93cd3035c4a26d5281cd6a2ba
#
_entry.id   e00cd6f93cd3035c4a26d5281cd6a2ba
#
_cell.length_a   1.000
_cell.length_b   1.000
_cell.length_c   1.000
_cell.angle_alpha   90.00
_cell.angle_beta   90.00
_cell.angle_gamma   90.00
#
_symmetry.space_group_name_H-M   'P 1'
#
loop_
_entity.id
_entity.type
_entity.pdbx_description
1 polymer ?
#
loop_
_entity_poly.entity_id
_entity_poly.type
_entity_poly.pdbx_seq_one_letter_code
_entity_poly.pdbx_strand_id
1 'polypeptide(L)'
;MFLICLLSNRLKPNFYFCLISLQSNVWQPAPLLNVPRQQLGTGSLGGWLYAVGGSDGYSRLSTVERYSPDSNRWMYVKSLNTSRSGVGVGVLGETMYAMGGYDGRSCLKTVERYDPLVDVWSHVAPTNVTRSFPGWYITKYQ
;
A
#
# COMPACT_ATOMS: atom_id res chain seq x y z
N MET A 1 -14.13 -5.40 -7.68
CA MET A 1 -13.28 -5.45 -6.47
C MET A 1 -12.12 -6.38 -6.76
N PHE A 2 -10.90 -5.98 -6.50
CA PHE A 2 -9.69 -6.77 -6.75
C PHE A 2 -8.99 -7.08 -5.44
N LEU A 3 -8.42 -8.27 -5.33
CA LEU A 3 -7.53 -8.65 -4.25
C LEU A 3 -6.10 -8.73 -4.82
N ILE A 4 -5.11 -8.22 -4.10
CA ILE A 4 -3.70 -8.29 -4.50
C ILE A 4 -3.02 -9.42 -3.71
N CYS A 5 -2.34 -10.30 -4.41
CA CYS A 5 -1.38 -11.21 -3.81
C CYS A 5 0.02 -10.88 -4.31
N LEU A 6 0.95 -10.71 -3.38
CA LEU A 6 2.37 -10.56 -3.67
C LEU A 6 3.00 -11.95 -3.68
N LEU A 7 3.37 -12.44 -4.84
CA LEU A 7 4.16 -13.67 -4.96
C LEU A 7 5.63 -13.30 -5.17
N SER A 8 6.46 -13.54 -4.17
CA SER A 8 7.91 -13.55 -4.36
C SER A 8 8.32 -14.92 -4.87
N ASN A 9 8.84 -14.98 -6.09
CA ASN A 9 9.45 -16.22 -6.57
C ASN A 9 10.92 -16.25 -6.12
N ARG A 10 11.31 -17.23 -5.28
CA ARG A 10 12.67 -17.41 -4.81
C ARG A 10 13.71 -17.68 -5.93
N LEU A 11 13.26 -17.96 -7.15
CA LEU A 11 14.13 -18.37 -8.26
C LEU A 11 14.37 -17.29 -9.33
N LYS A 12 13.67 -16.14 -9.25
CA LYS A 12 13.90 -14.99 -10.15
C LYS A 12 13.70 -13.69 -9.37
N PRO A 13 14.57 -12.68 -9.55
CA PRO A 13 14.52 -11.42 -8.80
C PRO A 13 13.34 -10.48 -9.18
N ASN A 14 12.39 -10.98 -9.97
CA ASN A 14 11.24 -10.21 -10.40
C ASN A 14 10.05 -10.48 -9.49
N PHE A 15 9.58 -9.45 -8.80
CA PHE A 15 8.34 -9.51 -8.04
C PHE A 15 7.17 -9.51 -9.03
N TYR A 16 6.39 -10.59 -9.03
CA TYR A 16 5.16 -10.65 -9.82
C TYR A 16 3.99 -10.20 -8.97
N PHE A 17 3.18 -9.29 -9.50
CA PHE A 17 1.87 -9.00 -8.96
C PHE A 17 0.84 -9.89 -9.64
N CYS A 18 -0.02 -10.50 -8.85
CA CYS A 18 -1.20 -11.14 -9.36
C CYS A 18 -2.42 -10.42 -8.81
N LEU A 19 -3.36 -10.12 -9.69
CA LEU A 19 -4.68 -9.60 -9.34
C LEU A 19 -5.68 -10.73 -9.46
N ILE A 20 -6.54 -10.89 -8.45
CA ILE A 20 -7.74 -11.70 -8.60
C ILE A 20 -8.91 -10.79 -8.92
N SER A 21 -9.58 -11.06 -10.02
CA SER A 21 -10.90 -10.48 -10.28
C SER A 21 -11.94 -11.29 -9.52
N LEU A 22 -12.64 -10.67 -8.58
CA LEU A 22 -13.71 -11.33 -7.83
C LEU A 22 -14.93 -11.68 -8.69
N GLN A 23 -15.03 -11.11 -9.90
CA GLN A 23 -16.09 -11.48 -10.86
C GLN A 23 -15.76 -12.79 -11.60
N SER A 24 -14.51 -12.97 -12.02
CA SER A 24 -14.06 -14.16 -12.74
C SER A 24 -13.47 -15.24 -11.82
N ASN A 25 -13.15 -14.90 -10.57
CA ASN A 25 -12.46 -15.76 -9.60
C ASN A 25 -11.15 -16.37 -10.14
N VAL A 26 -10.45 -15.63 -10.99
CA VAL A 26 -9.22 -16.06 -11.66
C VAL A 26 -8.08 -15.10 -11.31
N TRP A 27 -6.94 -15.66 -10.93
CA TRP A 27 -5.70 -14.91 -10.77
C TRP A 27 -5.10 -14.57 -12.13
N GLN A 28 -4.84 -13.30 -12.36
CA GLN A 28 -4.20 -12.81 -13.58
C GLN A 28 -2.91 -12.06 -13.25
N PRO A 29 -1.87 -12.18 -14.11
CA PRO A 29 -0.69 -11.32 -13.98
C PRO A 29 -1.10 -9.86 -14.08
N ALA A 30 -0.61 -9.04 -13.15
CA ALA A 30 -0.74 -7.58 -13.24
C ALA A 30 0.53 -6.97 -13.85
N PRO A 31 0.45 -5.76 -14.39
CA PRO A 31 1.62 -4.99 -14.76
C PRO A 31 2.55 -4.80 -13.57
N LEU A 32 3.86 -4.73 -13.84
CA LEU A 32 4.84 -4.46 -12.80
C LEU A 32 4.66 -3.05 -12.25
N LEU A 33 4.91 -2.89 -10.95
CA LEU A 33 5.08 -1.56 -10.34
C LEU A 33 6.26 -0.84 -10.99
N ASN A 34 6.22 0.48 -10.99
CA ASN A 34 7.34 1.30 -11.46
C ASN A 34 8.58 1.11 -10.57
N VAL A 35 8.40 0.84 -9.29
CA VAL A 35 9.47 0.46 -8.38
C VAL A 35 9.15 -0.90 -7.76
N PRO A 36 10.04 -1.91 -7.93
CA PRO A 36 9.91 -3.17 -7.20
C PRO A 36 9.93 -2.89 -5.69
N ARG A 37 8.97 -3.46 -4.96
CA ARG A 37 8.87 -3.20 -3.52
C ARG A 37 8.38 -4.43 -2.77
N GLN A 38 8.99 -4.65 -1.63
CA GLN A 38 8.57 -5.63 -0.63
C GLN A 38 8.03 -4.93 0.61
N GLN A 39 7.26 -5.65 1.45
CA GLN A 39 6.75 -5.09 2.71
C GLN A 39 5.93 -3.79 2.51
N LEU A 40 5.26 -3.66 1.37
CA LEU A 40 4.35 -2.55 1.12
C LEU A 40 3.00 -2.81 1.78
N GLY A 41 2.26 -1.73 2.01
CA GLY A 41 0.84 -1.80 2.30
C GLY A 41 0.01 -1.70 1.03
N THR A 42 -1.16 -2.32 1.02
CA THR A 42 -2.09 -2.25 -0.12
C THR A 42 -3.48 -1.88 0.34
N GLY A 43 -4.20 -1.14 -0.49
CA GLY A 43 -5.59 -0.77 -0.24
C GLY A 43 -6.33 -0.49 -1.53
N SER A 44 -7.66 -0.56 -1.48
CA SER A 44 -8.54 -0.21 -2.60
C SER A 44 -9.38 1.00 -2.22
N LEU A 45 -9.31 2.07 -3.00
CA LEU A 45 -10.03 3.31 -2.77
C LEU A 45 -10.52 3.89 -4.11
N GLY A 46 -11.81 4.21 -4.20
CA GLY A 46 -12.39 4.81 -5.40
C GLY A 46 -12.23 3.98 -6.68
N GLY A 47 -12.22 2.64 -6.56
CA GLY A 47 -12.01 1.73 -7.70
C GLY A 47 -10.55 1.52 -8.11
N TRP A 48 -9.60 2.22 -7.46
CA TRP A 48 -8.17 2.11 -7.69
C TRP A 48 -7.52 1.21 -6.64
N LEU A 49 -6.46 0.49 -7.03
CA LEU A 49 -5.60 -0.23 -6.10
C LEU A 49 -4.37 0.63 -5.81
N TYR A 50 -3.96 0.65 -4.55
CA TYR A 50 -2.80 1.42 -4.10
C TYR A 50 -1.73 0.50 -3.54
N ALA A 51 -0.48 0.79 -3.92
CA ALA A 51 0.73 0.21 -3.38
C ALA A 51 1.47 1.30 -2.61
N VAL A 52 1.52 1.18 -1.28
CA VAL A 52 1.94 2.25 -0.36
C VAL A 52 3.24 1.88 0.32
N GLY A 53 4.26 2.70 0.16
CA GLY A 53 5.54 2.52 0.82
C GLY A 53 6.26 1.21 0.47
N GLY A 54 6.83 0.55 1.46
CA GLY A 54 7.60 -0.67 1.30
C GLY A 54 9.10 -0.44 1.30
N SER A 55 9.84 -1.37 0.73
CA SER A 55 11.30 -1.31 0.55
C SER A 55 11.68 -1.89 -0.80
N ASP A 56 12.60 -1.25 -1.50
CA ASP A 56 13.20 -1.75 -2.75
C ASP A 56 14.40 -2.72 -2.50
N GLY A 57 14.68 -3.01 -1.25
CA GLY A 57 15.81 -3.82 -0.81
C GLY A 57 16.99 -2.98 -0.30
N TYR A 58 17.07 -1.71 -0.69
CA TYR A 58 18.13 -0.76 -0.30
C TYR A 58 17.60 0.31 0.64
N SER A 59 16.45 0.85 0.32
CA SER A 59 15.83 1.99 1.02
C SER A 59 14.40 1.68 1.46
N ARG A 60 13.92 2.42 2.45
CA ARG A 60 12.50 2.49 2.78
C ARG A 60 11.83 3.51 1.89
N LEU A 61 10.69 3.17 1.34
CA LEU A 61 10.00 3.97 0.35
C LEU A 61 8.90 4.83 0.97
N SER A 62 8.82 6.08 0.53
CA SER A 62 7.65 6.94 0.75
C SER A 62 6.73 6.96 -0.46
N THR A 63 7.20 6.49 -1.62
CA THR A 63 6.43 6.53 -2.85
C THR A 63 5.18 5.68 -2.77
N VAL A 64 4.13 6.17 -3.43
CA VAL A 64 2.83 5.50 -3.55
C VAL A 64 2.48 5.40 -5.02
N GLU A 65 2.04 4.22 -5.43
CA GLU A 65 1.55 3.98 -6.79
C GLU A 65 0.10 3.52 -6.74
N ARG A 66 -0.71 3.96 -7.70
CA ARG A 66 -2.06 3.46 -7.90
C ARG A 66 -2.19 2.77 -9.26
N TYR A 67 -2.91 1.66 -9.26
CA TYR A 67 -3.23 0.92 -10.48
C TYR A 67 -4.59 1.32 -11.02
N SER A 68 -4.60 1.64 -12.33
CA SER A 68 -5.82 1.86 -13.08
C SER A 68 -6.21 0.60 -13.86
N PRO A 69 -7.36 -0.01 -13.56
CA PRO A 69 -7.87 -1.13 -14.35
C PRO A 69 -8.13 -0.76 -15.82
N ASP A 70 -8.61 0.46 -16.07
CA ASP A 70 -8.97 0.93 -17.41
C ASP A 70 -7.75 1.07 -18.33
N SER A 71 -6.66 1.62 -17.81
CA SER A 71 -5.41 1.80 -18.57
C SER A 71 -4.42 0.67 -18.41
N ASN A 72 -4.69 -0.27 -17.48
CA ASN A 72 -3.83 -1.39 -17.12
C ASN A 72 -2.40 -0.93 -16.74
N ARG A 73 -2.28 0.15 -15.94
CA ARG A 73 -1.01 0.78 -15.57
C ARG A 73 -0.95 1.22 -14.12
N TRP A 74 0.26 1.17 -13.55
CA TRP A 74 0.58 1.83 -12.29
C TRP A 74 1.03 3.27 -12.54
N MET A 75 0.54 4.18 -11.73
CA MET A 75 0.86 5.62 -11.78
C MET A 75 1.25 6.09 -10.39
N TYR A 76 2.26 6.96 -10.32
CA TYR A 76 2.59 7.62 -9.06
C TYR A 76 1.47 8.57 -8.66
N VAL A 77 1.24 8.62 -7.37
CA VAL A 77 0.44 9.65 -6.68
C VAL A 77 1.32 10.29 -5.61
N LYS A 78 0.78 11.22 -4.84
CA LYS A 78 1.54 11.89 -3.76
C LYS A 78 2.18 10.87 -2.84
N SER A 79 3.48 11.08 -2.58
CA SER A 79 4.24 10.27 -1.63
C SER A 79 3.81 10.54 -0.18
N LEU A 80 3.96 9.54 0.68
CA LEU A 80 3.91 9.70 2.13
C LEU A 80 4.90 10.76 2.60
N ASN A 81 4.61 11.41 3.71
CA ASN A 81 5.55 12.33 4.38
C ASN A 81 6.71 11.58 5.05
N THR A 82 6.51 10.31 5.41
CA THR A 82 7.52 9.45 6.02
C THR A 82 7.66 8.15 5.26
N SER A 83 8.90 7.77 4.92
CA SER A 83 9.18 6.46 4.33
C SER A 83 8.81 5.34 5.30
N ARG A 84 8.16 4.28 4.81
CA ARG A 84 7.63 3.19 5.65
C ARG A 84 7.75 1.85 4.96
N SER A 85 8.44 0.89 5.57
CA SER A 85 8.31 -0.54 5.22
C SER A 85 7.50 -1.26 6.29
N GLY A 86 6.82 -2.35 5.94
CA GLY A 86 5.91 -3.03 6.87
C GLY A 86 4.77 -2.11 7.34
N VAL A 87 4.32 -1.21 6.48
CA VAL A 87 3.25 -0.27 6.74
C VAL A 87 1.89 -0.95 6.68
N GLY A 88 1.03 -0.66 7.66
CA GLY A 88 -0.37 -1.03 7.62
C GLY A 88 -1.18 -0.03 6.79
N VAL A 89 -2.04 -0.52 5.90
CA VAL A 89 -2.94 0.33 5.12
C VAL A 89 -4.38 -0.08 5.38
N GLY A 90 -5.20 0.91 5.68
CA GLY A 90 -6.63 0.73 5.87
C GLY A 90 -7.42 1.79 5.13
N VAL A 91 -8.62 1.44 4.69
CA VAL A 91 -9.55 2.37 4.02
C VAL A 91 -10.82 2.47 4.83
N LEU A 92 -11.20 3.70 5.15
CA LEU A 92 -12.44 4.01 5.86
C LEU A 92 -13.20 5.10 5.09
N GLY A 93 -14.37 4.74 4.58
CA GLY A 93 -15.11 5.62 3.68
C GLY A 93 -14.30 5.91 2.41
N GLU A 94 -14.14 7.19 2.09
CA GLU A 94 -13.40 7.68 0.92
C GLU A 94 -11.96 8.09 1.27
N THR A 95 -11.41 7.56 2.35
CA THR A 95 -10.11 7.98 2.89
C THR A 95 -9.24 6.76 3.15
N MET A 96 -7.96 6.86 2.82
CA MET A 96 -6.95 5.83 3.11
C MET A 96 -6.04 6.29 4.25
N TYR A 97 -5.59 5.32 5.04
CA TYR A 97 -4.67 5.55 6.16
C TYR A 97 -3.46 4.65 6.03
N ALA A 98 -2.27 5.22 6.22
CA ALA A 98 -1.00 4.53 6.32
C ALA A 98 -0.52 4.60 7.78
N MET A 99 -0.35 3.46 8.42
CA MET A 99 -0.15 3.37 9.87
C MET A 99 1.10 2.59 10.21
N GLY A 100 1.92 3.13 11.11
CA GLY A 100 3.11 2.46 11.63
C GLY A 100 4.15 2.14 10.56
N GLY A 101 4.77 0.98 10.67
CA GLY A 101 5.87 0.54 9.83
C GLY A 101 7.22 0.89 10.43
N TYR A 102 8.27 0.79 9.61
CA TYR A 102 9.67 1.07 9.95
C TYR A 102 10.28 2.04 8.95
N ASP A 103 10.88 3.14 9.41
CA ASP A 103 11.41 4.21 8.57
C ASP A 103 12.89 4.03 8.17
N GLY A 104 13.53 2.96 8.65
CA GLY A 104 14.96 2.71 8.51
C GLY A 104 15.75 3.00 9.77
N ARG A 105 15.14 3.65 10.78
CA ARG A 105 15.74 3.96 12.08
C ARG A 105 14.93 3.40 13.25
N SER A 106 13.61 3.53 13.19
CA SER A 106 12.70 3.12 14.26
C SER A 106 11.36 2.62 13.74
N CYS A 107 10.68 1.82 14.57
CA CYS A 107 9.28 1.49 14.35
C CYS A 107 8.41 2.71 14.63
N LEU A 108 7.47 2.96 13.76
CA LEU A 108 6.62 4.15 13.79
C LEU A 108 5.31 3.89 14.53
N LYS A 109 4.81 4.92 15.18
CA LYS A 109 3.44 5.04 15.69
C LYS A 109 2.63 6.08 14.94
N THR A 110 3.27 6.82 14.03
CA THR A 110 2.63 7.87 13.25
C THR A 110 1.67 7.28 12.23
N VAL A 111 0.61 8.03 11.98
CA VAL A 111 -0.43 7.70 11.01
C VAL A 111 -0.56 8.85 10.02
N GLU A 112 -0.64 8.53 8.75
CA GLU A 112 -0.92 9.48 7.68
C GLU A 112 -2.25 9.14 7.02
N ARG A 113 -3.04 10.17 6.74
CA ARG A 113 -4.32 10.10 6.04
C ARG A 113 -4.17 10.65 4.63
N TYR A 114 -4.64 9.91 3.65
CA TYR A 114 -4.67 10.31 2.25
C TYR A 114 -6.05 10.79 1.83
N ASP A 115 -6.08 11.98 1.25
CA ASP A 115 -7.25 12.54 0.58
C ASP A 115 -7.05 12.42 -0.94
N PRO A 116 -7.84 11.57 -1.63
CA PRO A 116 -7.66 11.34 -3.07
C PRO A 116 -8.14 12.50 -3.95
N LEU A 117 -8.98 13.40 -3.42
CA LEU A 117 -9.54 14.53 -4.18
C LEU A 117 -8.49 15.61 -4.42
N VAL A 118 -7.59 15.80 -3.45
CA VAL A 118 -6.52 16.82 -3.51
C VAL A 118 -5.13 16.22 -3.61
N ASP A 119 -5.03 14.87 -3.66
CA ASP A 119 -3.78 14.10 -3.72
C ASP A 119 -2.79 14.50 -2.62
N VAL A 120 -3.21 14.45 -1.35
CA VAL A 120 -2.40 14.89 -0.20
C VAL A 120 -2.43 13.87 0.92
N TRP A 121 -1.23 13.60 1.50
CA TRP A 121 -1.09 12.90 2.76
C TRP A 121 -0.89 13.89 3.91
N SER A 122 -1.64 13.72 4.98
CA SER A 122 -1.60 14.55 6.18
C SER A 122 -1.41 13.69 7.43
N HIS A 123 -0.57 14.14 8.36
CA HIS A 123 -0.45 13.48 9.66
C HIS A 123 -1.76 13.60 10.45
N VAL A 124 -2.14 12.50 11.10
CA VAL A 124 -3.26 12.45 12.04
C VAL A 124 -2.80 11.89 13.39
N ALA A 125 -3.71 11.74 14.33
CA ALA A 125 -3.38 11.21 15.66
C ALA A 125 -2.61 9.87 15.55
N PRO A 126 -1.47 9.74 16.24
CA PRO A 126 -0.68 8.52 16.21
C PRO A 126 -1.36 7.38 16.97
N THR A 127 -0.93 6.16 16.73
CA THR A 127 -1.29 5.01 17.55
C THR A 127 -0.57 5.05 18.91
N ASN A 128 -1.15 4.42 19.94
CA ASN A 128 -0.55 4.39 21.27
C ASN A 128 0.75 3.58 21.33
N VAL A 129 0.93 2.64 20.40
CA VAL A 129 2.09 1.73 20.34
C VAL A 129 2.71 1.73 18.94
N THR A 130 4.03 1.55 18.91
CA THR A 130 4.75 1.34 17.65
C THR A 130 4.46 -0.06 17.12
N ARG A 131 4.22 -0.19 15.82
CA ARG A 131 4.05 -1.48 15.16
C ARG A 131 4.67 -1.46 13.77
N SER A 132 5.44 -2.49 13.44
CA SER A 132 5.78 -2.86 12.08
C SER A 132 5.04 -4.14 11.71
N PHE A 133 4.67 -4.29 10.45
CA PHE A 133 3.83 -5.39 9.95
C PHE A 133 2.46 -5.52 10.67
N PRO A 134 1.75 -4.44 10.89
CA PRO A 134 0.43 -4.56 11.47
C PRO A 134 -0.52 -5.22 10.46
N GLY A 135 -1.01 -6.40 10.80
CA GLY A 135 -2.22 -6.95 10.18
C GLY A 135 -3.41 -6.09 10.64
N TRP A 136 -3.74 -5.04 9.90
CA TRP A 136 -4.84 -4.17 10.27
C TRP A 136 -6.15 -4.68 9.70
N TYR A 137 -7.13 -4.85 10.58
CA TYR A 137 -8.53 -4.92 10.20
C TYR A 137 -9.21 -3.65 10.69
N ILE A 138 -9.74 -2.85 9.79
CA ILE A 138 -10.64 -1.76 10.17
C ILE A 138 -12.02 -2.40 10.38
N THR A 139 -12.41 -2.60 11.63
CA THR A 139 -13.79 -2.94 11.97
C THR A 139 -14.60 -1.66 12.02
N LYS A 140 -15.67 -1.58 11.21
CA LYS A 140 -16.71 -0.58 11.48
C LYS A 140 -17.40 -0.98 12.78
N TYR A 141 -17.21 -0.20 13.83
CA TYR A 141 -18.18 -0.19 14.92
C TYR A 141 -19.43 0.53 14.41
N GLN A 142 -20.54 -0.17 14.41
CA GLN A 142 -21.87 0.43 14.24
C GLN A 142 -22.23 1.18 15.52
#